data_e9a33fd8acd8bb41dbeb2bf57d24ecc9
#
_entry.id   e9a33fd8acd8bb41dbeb2bf57d24ecc9
#
_cell.length_a   1.000
_cell.length_b   1.000
_cell.length_c   1.000
_cell.angle_alpha   90.00
_cell.angle_beta   90.00
_cell.angle_gamma   90.00
#
_symmetry.space_group_name_H-M   'P 1'
#
loop_
_entity.id
_entity.type
_entity.pdbx_description
1 polymer ?
#
loop_
_entity_poly.entity_id
_entity_poly.type
_entity_poly.pdbx_seq_one_letter_code
_entity_poly.pdbx_strand_id
1 'polypeptide(L)'
;ETPFEVPPGAAVVLDAYDESWAVVHPDAETVAALATLLPDVSDDLLRAGIWNTLRCALHDAAVDPAEVLEIAVASLPVEDTEDTRRRTLTWLLTTVVPLAGPGALARVHDAALGRLAALDPGSERQLAAFRTAISSCCDPAELRAWLAATPTGIDLDLDLRWRLLVRLATLGATDRQELQAALDAEPTGRSRVEHTRAVASLPDAEAKAWAWDRFTGRVDVPNYELEAAGSGMWRDGQEDLTEPYVDRYFADLPATVGVRSGWVLADATESFFPRTSLSSSTLERAQALAADEALDLSVRRRLADEADRLARLLAVRSRYPRS
;
A
#
# COMPACT_ATOMS: atom_id res chain seq x y z
N GLU A 1 -15.28 9.05 35.18
CA GLU A 1 -16.15 8.23 34.31
C GLU A 1 -17.53 8.93 34.24
N THR A 2 -17.99 9.19 33.02
CA THR A 2 -19.34 9.75 32.80
C THR A 2 -20.14 8.66 32.08
N PRO A 3 -21.00 7.93 32.79
CA PRO A 3 -21.86 6.94 32.16
C PRO A 3 -22.90 7.63 31.28
N PHE A 4 -23.15 7.10 30.11
CA PHE A 4 -24.26 7.47 29.24
C PHE A 4 -24.93 6.21 28.68
N GLU A 5 -26.23 6.29 28.43
CA GLU A 5 -26.97 5.16 27.86
C GLU A 5 -26.85 5.18 26.32
N VAL A 6 -26.50 4.04 25.75
CA VAL A 6 -26.43 3.84 24.30
C VAL A 6 -27.58 2.94 23.88
N PRO A 7 -28.38 3.30 22.88
CA PRO A 7 -29.40 2.41 22.35
C PRO A 7 -28.76 1.09 21.82
N PRO A 8 -29.44 -0.06 22.01
CA PRO A 8 -28.93 -1.32 21.44
C PRO A 8 -28.73 -1.22 19.94
N GLY A 9 -27.54 -1.67 19.46
CA GLY A 9 -27.17 -1.65 18.04
C GLY A 9 -26.70 -0.28 17.52
N ALA A 10 -26.54 0.73 18.38
CA ALA A 10 -25.96 2.00 17.99
C ALA A 10 -24.43 1.93 18.01
N ALA A 11 -23.79 2.52 17.02
CA ALA A 11 -22.35 2.76 17.02
C ALA A 11 -22.01 4.00 17.84
N VAL A 12 -20.95 3.94 18.64
CA VAL A 12 -20.45 5.07 19.43
C VAL A 12 -19.15 5.57 18.83
N VAL A 13 -19.19 6.74 18.21
CA VAL A 13 -18.01 7.39 17.63
C VAL A 13 -17.53 8.45 18.61
N LEU A 14 -16.49 8.14 19.36
CA LEU A 14 -15.81 9.08 20.24
C LEU A 14 -14.92 9.99 19.39
N ASP A 15 -14.82 11.27 19.79
CA ASP A 15 -14.01 12.26 19.06
C ASP A 15 -14.28 12.28 17.55
N ALA A 16 -15.55 12.31 17.18
CA ALA A 16 -16.07 12.10 15.83
C ALA A 16 -15.44 13.03 14.76
N TYR A 17 -14.94 14.19 15.17
CA TYR A 17 -14.36 15.21 14.29
C TYR A 17 -12.85 15.43 14.52
N ASP A 18 -12.20 14.52 15.27
CA ASP A 18 -10.75 14.57 15.53
C ASP A 18 -10.29 15.91 16.13
N GLU A 19 -11.08 16.41 17.11
CA GLU A 19 -10.87 17.72 17.76
C GLU A 19 -9.99 17.61 19.04
N SER A 20 -9.66 16.40 19.48
CA SER A 20 -8.87 16.17 20.70
C SER A 20 -7.59 15.36 20.43
N TRP A 21 -6.58 15.56 21.28
CA TRP A 21 -5.35 14.75 21.29
C TRP A 21 -5.58 13.46 22.08
N ALA A 22 -6.42 12.59 21.55
CA ALA A 22 -6.75 11.32 22.18
C ALA A 22 -6.53 10.15 21.21
N VAL A 23 -6.09 9.02 21.74
CA VAL A 23 -6.17 7.76 21.02
C VAL A 23 -7.53 7.15 21.31
N VAL A 24 -8.31 6.94 20.28
CA VAL A 24 -9.67 6.41 20.39
C VAL A 24 -9.70 4.99 19.82
N HIS A 25 -10.21 4.06 20.60
CA HIS A 25 -10.51 2.71 20.13
C HIS A 25 -12.02 2.50 20.17
N PRO A 26 -12.65 2.10 19.05
CA PRO A 26 -14.05 1.74 19.03
C PRO A 26 -14.25 0.44 19.82
N ASP A 27 -15.39 0.29 20.48
CA ASP A 27 -15.77 -0.99 21.07
C ASP A 27 -16.19 -2.01 19.99
N ALA A 28 -16.28 -3.29 20.37
CA ALA A 28 -16.58 -4.36 19.43
C ALA A 28 -17.98 -4.25 18.82
N GLU A 29 -18.96 -3.70 19.55
CA GLU A 29 -20.33 -3.49 19.03
C GLU A 29 -20.34 -2.41 17.96
N THR A 30 -19.59 -1.31 18.19
CA THR A 30 -19.40 -0.25 17.21
C THR A 30 -18.70 -0.80 15.95
N VAL A 31 -17.59 -1.54 16.08
CA VAL A 31 -16.90 -2.12 14.93
C VAL A 31 -17.82 -3.01 14.10
N ALA A 32 -18.58 -3.91 14.76
CA ALA A 32 -19.51 -4.80 14.08
C ALA A 32 -20.64 -4.04 13.34
N ALA A 33 -21.09 -2.91 13.88
CA ALA A 33 -22.14 -2.09 13.28
C ALA A 33 -21.64 -1.26 12.08
N LEU A 34 -20.35 -0.87 12.04
CA LEU A 34 -19.83 0.07 11.05
C LEU A 34 -19.93 -0.43 9.61
N ALA A 35 -19.84 -1.73 9.36
CA ALA A 35 -20.01 -2.27 8.00
C ALA A 35 -21.41 -1.97 7.41
N THR A 36 -22.41 -1.84 8.26
CA THR A 36 -23.79 -1.49 7.85
C THR A 36 -24.06 0.01 7.93
N LEU A 37 -23.54 0.68 8.95
CA LEU A 37 -23.89 2.07 9.23
C LEU A 37 -23.04 3.09 8.47
N LEU A 38 -21.73 2.82 8.30
CA LEU A 38 -20.82 3.78 7.66
C LEU A 38 -21.20 4.15 6.23
N PRO A 39 -21.70 3.22 5.38
CA PRO A 39 -22.17 3.57 4.04
C PRO A 39 -23.28 4.63 3.99
N ASP A 40 -24.11 4.71 5.04
CA ASP A 40 -25.26 5.62 5.14
C ASP A 40 -24.94 6.93 5.86
N VAL A 41 -23.73 7.10 6.37
CA VAL A 41 -23.31 8.36 7.03
C VAL A 41 -23.13 9.45 5.97
N SER A 42 -23.97 10.47 6.01
CA SER A 42 -23.95 11.58 5.04
C SER A 42 -22.92 12.67 5.35
N ASP A 43 -22.44 12.76 6.59
CA ASP A 43 -21.45 13.74 7.02
C ASP A 43 -20.04 13.28 6.65
N ASP A 44 -19.37 13.99 5.73
CA ASP A 44 -18.05 13.68 5.20
C ASP A 44 -16.96 13.72 6.27
N LEU A 45 -17.07 14.67 7.22
CA LEU A 45 -16.08 14.82 8.30
C LEU A 45 -16.21 13.68 9.29
N LEU A 46 -17.44 13.29 9.61
CA LEU A 46 -17.71 12.13 10.46
C LEU A 46 -17.18 10.85 9.83
N ARG A 47 -17.39 10.63 8.51
CA ARG A 47 -16.81 9.47 7.81
C ARG A 47 -15.28 9.48 7.87
N ALA A 48 -14.64 10.63 7.64
CA ALA A 48 -13.19 10.76 7.75
C ALA A 48 -12.69 10.47 9.17
N GLY A 49 -13.37 10.96 10.20
CA GLY A 49 -13.09 10.69 11.61
C GLY A 49 -13.21 9.21 11.97
N ILE A 50 -14.23 8.51 11.46
CA ILE A 50 -14.40 7.06 11.65
C ILE A 50 -13.23 6.31 11.01
N TRP A 51 -12.81 6.67 9.80
CA TRP A 51 -11.64 6.05 9.16
C TRP A 51 -10.34 6.30 9.92
N ASN A 52 -10.14 7.50 10.51
CA ASN A 52 -8.99 7.77 11.36
C ASN A 52 -9.02 6.93 12.63
N THR A 53 -10.17 6.82 13.27
CA THR A 53 -10.38 5.94 14.44
C THR A 53 -10.04 4.48 14.13
N LEU A 54 -10.50 3.94 12.99
CA LEU A 54 -10.17 2.58 12.56
C LEU A 54 -8.67 2.40 12.27
N ARG A 55 -8.01 3.41 11.69
CA ARG A 55 -6.55 3.38 11.48
C ARG A 55 -5.78 3.32 12.80
N CYS A 56 -6.14 4.19 13.75
CA CYS A 56 -5.53 4.19 15.08
C CYS A 56 -5.75 2.85 15.79
N ALA A 57 -6.99 2.36 15.80
CA ALA A 57 -7.34 1.09 16.42
C ALA A 57 -6.59 -0.10 15.79
N LEU A 58 -6.44 -0.13 14.46
CA LEU A 58 -5.64 -1.18 13.80
C LEU A 58 -4.16 -1.07 14.16
N HIS A 59 -3.58 0.13 14.15
CA HIS A 59 -2.19 0.35 14.53
C HIS A 59 -1.88 -0.10 15.95
N ASP A 60 -2.85 0.01 16.85
CA ASP A 60 -2.73 -0.41 18.25
C ASP A 60 -3.19 -1.86 18.48
N ALA A 61 -3.42 -2.61 17.40
CA ALA A 61 -3.96 -3.97 17.44
C ALA A 61 -5.27 -4.11 18.24
N ALA A 62 -6.11 -3.07 18.27
CA ALA A 62 -7.37 -3.04 18.98
C ALA A 62 -8.56 -3.50 18.12
N VAL A 63 -8.40 -3.65 16.80
CA VAL A 63 -9.42 -4.12 15.85
C VAL A 63 -8.84 -5.20 14.93
N ASP A 64 -9.68 -6.18 14.58
CA ASP A 64 -9.30 -7.24 13.63
C ASP A 64 -9.18 -6.67 12.20
N PRO A 65 -8.05 -6.90 11.49
CA PRO A 65 -7.93 -6.52 10.09
C PRO A 65 -9.06 -7.04 9.19
N ALA A 66 -9.61 -8.21 9.50
CA ALA A 66 -10.73 -8.78 8.74
C ALA A 66 -12.01 -7.96 8.93
N GLU A 67 -12.29 -7.46 10.14
CA GLU A 67 -13.44 -6.57 10.37
C GLU A 67 -13.25 -5.22 9.65
N VAL A 68 -12.04 -4.67 9.68
CA VAL A 68 -11.72 -3.45 8.92
C VAL A 68 -11.92 -3.65 7.43
N LEU A 69 -11.53 -4.81 6.88
CA LEU A 69 -11.77 -5.17 5.49
C LEU A 69 -13.27 -5.22 5.16
N GLU A 70 -14.10 -5.83 6.03
CA GLU A 70 -15.56 -5.84 5.85
C GLU A 70 -16.15 -4.43 5.75
N ILE A 71 -15.75 -3.56 6.69
CA ILE A 71 -16.18 -2.16 6.71
C ILE A 71 -15.74 -1.45 5.40
N ALA A 72 -14.49 -1.69 4.96
CA ALA A 72 -13.96 -1.06 3.77
C ALA A 72 -14.66 -1.53 2.48
N VAL A 73 -14.90 -2.82 2.33
CA VAL A 73 -15.61 -3.40 1.17
C VAL A 73 -17.04 -2.88 1.08
N ALA A 74 -17.72 -2.66 2.22
CA ALA A 74 -19.06 -2.11 2.26
C ALA A 74 -19.09 -0.59 1.95
N SER A 75 -18.13 0.17 2.47
CA SER A 75 -18.18 1.64 2.49
C SER A 75 -17.48 2.29 1.31
N LEU A 76 -16.32 1.78 0.86
CA LEU A 76 -15.56 2.39 -0.25
C LEU A 76 -16.34 2.46 -1.58
N PRO A 77 -17.22 1.49 -1.93
CA PRO A 77 -18.05 1.60 -3.13
C PRO A 77 -18.98 2.83 -3.15
N VAL A 78 -19.37 3.34 -1.99
CA VAL A 78 -20.28 4.49 -1.86
C VAL A 78 -19.59 5.77 -1.39
N GLU A 79 -18.30 5.71 -1.01
CA GLU A 79 -17.54 6.89 -0.57
C GLU A 79 -17.35 7.90 -1.71
N ASP A 80 -17.88 9.08 -1.53
CA ASP A 80 -17.91 10.15 -2.54
C ASP A 80 -16.80 11.20 -2.33
N THR A 81 -16.21 11.27 -1.13
CA THR A 81 -15.13 12.20 -0.83
C THR A 81 -13.81 11.66 -1.34
N GLU A 82 -13.25 12.28 -2.38
CA GLU A 82 -12.05 11.81 -3.10
C GLU A 82 -10.84 11.60 -2.18
N ASP A 83 -10.56 12.55 -1.29
CA ASP A 83 -9.39 12.46 -0.39
C ASP A 83 -9.55 11.31 0.62
N THR A 84 -10.72 11.18 1.25
CA THR A 84 -11.05 10.08 2.17
C THR A 84 -10.91 8.75 1.47
N ARG A 85 -11.48 8.60 0.29
CA ARG A 85 -11.42 7.38 -0.51
C ARG A 85 -9.98 7.01 -0.90
N ARG A 86 -9.21 7.96 -1.43
CA ARG A 86 -7.82 7.76 -1.85
C ARG A 86 -6.93 7.32 -0.69
N ARG A 87 -7.02 8.01 0.46
CA ARG A 87 -6.23 7.69 1.66
C ARG A 87 -6.61 6.34 2.23
N THR A 88 -7.91 6.06 2.32
CA THR A 88 -8.41 4.79 2.86
C THR A 88 -8.05 3.63 1.96
N LEU A 89 -8.14 3.77 0.65
CA LEU A 89 -7.76 2.74 -0.31
C LEU A 89 -6.26 2.45 -0.26
N THR A 90 -5.41 3.48 -0.21
CA THR A 90 -3.96 3.28 -0.08
C THR A 90 -3.63 2.49 1.19
N TRP A 91 -4.18 2.91 2.33
CA TRP A 91 -4.00 2.19 3.60
C TRP A 91 -4.55 0.75 3.55
N LEU A 92 -5.73 0.56 2.96
CA LEU A 92 -6.35 -0.75 2.77
C LEU A 92 -5.41 -1.70 2.02
N LEU A 93 -4.91 -1.28 0.85
CA LEU A 93 -4.05 -2.11 0.00
C LEU A 93 -2.67 -2.37 0.60
N THR A 94 -2.11 -1.40 1.34
CA THR A 94 -0.73 -1.50 1.85
C THR A 94 -0.64 -2.03 3.28
N THR A 95 -1.73 -2.05 4.03
CA THR A 95 -1.73 -2.40 5.46
C THR A 95 -2.79 -3.45 5.79
N VAL A 96 -4.07 -3.18 5.48
CA VAL A 96 -5.17 -4.08 5.89
C VAL A 96 -5.14 -5.38 5.10
N VAL A 97 -5.07 -5.32 3.76
CA VAL A 97 -5.06 -6.50 2.88
C VAL A 97 -3.94 -7.47 3.24
N PRO A 98 -2.66 -7.03 3.43
CA PRO A 98 -1.60 -7.91 3.87
C PRO A 98 -1.84 -8.58 5.24
N LEU A 99 -2.66 -7.98 6.10
CA LEU A 99 -2.98 -8.48 7.44
C LEU A 99 -4.28 -9.29 7.49
N ALA A 100 -5.25 -9.03 6.62
CA ALA A 100 -6.57 -9.66 6.65
C ALA A 100 -6.59 -11.11 6.13
N GLY A 101 -5.51 -11.56 5.49
CA GLY A 101 -5.35 -12.94 5.07
C GLY A 101 -5.74 -13.24 3.61
N PRO A 102 -5.74 -14.55 3.23
CA PRO A 102 -6.01 -14.96 1.86
C PRO A 102 -7.39 -14.48 1.36
N GLY A 103 -7.45 -14.07 0.10
CA GLY A 103 -8.69 -13.60 -0.52
C GLY A 103 -9.06 -12.15 -0.23
N ALA A 104 -8.38 -11.46 0.69
CA ALA A 104 -8.67 -10.06 1.01
C ALA A 104 -8.58 -9.14 -0.22
N LEU A 105 -7.54 -9.32 -1.04
CA LEU A 105 -7.35 -8.53 -2.25
C LEU A 105 -8.45 -8.77 -3.30
N ALA A 106 -8.91 -10.02 -3.45
CA ALA A 106 -10.01 -10.35 -4.35
C ALA A 106 -11.32 -9.66 -3.93
N ARG A 107 -11.59 -9.58 -2.64
CA ARG A 107 -12.78 -8.87 -2.13
C ARG A 107 -12.74 -7.37 -2.41
N VAL A 108 -11.57 -6.74 -2.29
CA VAL A 108 -11.38 -5.34 -2.70
C VAL A 108 -11.61 -5.18 -4.21
N HIS A 109 -11.15 -6.16 -5.00
CA HIS A 109 -11.34 -6.17 -6.45
C HIS A 109 -12.82 -6.26 -6.82
N ASP A 110 -13.57 -7.20 -6.23
CA ASP A 110 -15.01 -7.37 -6.48
C ASP A 110 -15.78 -6.09 -6.11
N ALA A 111 -15.46 -5.46 -4.99
CA ALA A 111 -16.05 -4.19 -4.59
C ALA A 111 -15.74 -3.06 -5.59
N ALA A 112 -14.51 -3.00 -6.09
CA ALA A 112 -14.10 -2.03 -7.11
C ALA A 112 -14.84 -2.24 -8.45
N LEU A 113 -15.00 -3.50 -8.88
CA LEU A 113 -15.77 -3.84 -10.09
C LEU A 113 -17.25 -3.49 -9.93
N GLY A 114 -17.86 -3.80 -8.79
CA GLY A 114 -19.24 -3.42 -8.50
C GLY A 114 -19.44 -1.90 -8.57
N ARG A 115 -18.51 -1.13 -7.99
CA ARG A 115 -18.49 0.34 -8.07
C ARG A 115 -18.32 0.82 -9.51
N LEU A 116 -17.34 0.27 -10.23
CA LEU A 116 -17.06 0.63 -11.63
C LEU A 116 -18.30 0.48 -12.52
N ALA A 117 -19.06 -0.60 -12.33
CA ALA A 117 -20.26 -0.89 -13.09
C ALA A 117 -21.45 0.04 -12.76
N ALA A 118 -21.48 0.61 -11.54
CA ALA A 118 -22.58 1.45 -11.07
C ALA A 118 -22.39 2.95 -11.38
N LEU A 119 -21.21 3.36 -11.83
CA LEU A 119 -20.89 4.77 -12.04
C LEU A 119 -21.11 5.22 -13.49
N ASP A 120 -21.42 6.51 -13.66
CA ASP A 120 -21.59 7.12 -14.97
C ASP A 120 -20.29 7.04 -15.78
N PRO A 121 -20.37 6.62 -17.08
CA PRO A 121 -19.22 6.59 -17.97
C PRO A 121 -18.51 7.95 -18.08
N GLY A 122 -17.19 7.95 -17.99
CA GLY A 122 -16.35 9.16 -18.11
C GLY A 122 -16.27 10.01 -16.85
N SER A 123 -16.90 9.61 -15.73
CA SER A 123 -16.78 10.33 -14.47
C SER A 123 -15.42 10.10 -13.80
N GLU A 124 -14.92 11.10 -13.03
CA GLU A 124 -13.71 10.95 -12.22
C GLU A 124 -13.83 9.81 -11.21
N ARG A 125 -15.03 9.58 -10.69
CA ARG A 125 -15.33 8.47 -9.78
C ARG A 125 -15.17 7.12 -10.46
N GLN A 126 -15.61 7.00 -11.74
CA GLN A 126 -15.42 5.79 -12.54
C GLN A 126 -13.92 5.51 -12.77
N LEU A 127 -13.15 6.53 -13.15
CA LEU A 127 -11.70 6.41 -13.33
C LEU A 127 -11.01 5.95 -12.04
N ALA A 128 -11.42 6.46 -10.91
CA ALA A 128 -10.85 6.09 -9.62
C ALA A 128 -11.22 4.64 -9.21
N ALA A 129 -12.46 4.20 -9.48
CA ALA A 129 -12.87 2.81 -9.29
C ALA A 129 -12.06 1.87 -10.20
N PHE A 130 -11.83 2.25 -11.45
CA PHE A 130 -11.02 1.49 -12.40
C PHE A 130 -9.55 1.37 -11.94
N ARG A 131 -8.94 2.46 -11.47
CA ARG A 131 -7.59 2.42 -10.85
C ARG A 131 -7.52 1.45 -9.67
N THR A 132 -8.58 1.38 -8.88
CA THR A 132 -8.68 0.42 -7.77
C THR A 132 -8.78 -1.00 -8.29
N ALA A 133 -9.63 -1.25 -9.28
CA ALA A 133 -9.78 -2.55 -9.91
C ALA A 133 -8.46 -3.05 -10.49
N ILE A 134 -7.70 -2.19 -11.21
CA ILE A 134 -6.35 -2.54 -11.70
C ILE A 134 -5.42 -2.93 -10.54
N SER A 135 -5.38 -2.14 -9.46
CA SER A 135 -4.44 -2.36 -8.36
C SER A 135 -4.72 -3.63 -7.58
N SER A 136 -5.97 -4.06 -7.51
CA SER A 136 -6.43 -5.25 -6.78
C SER A 136 -6.65 -6.48 -7.67
N CYS A 137 -6.60 -6.34 -9.01
CA CYS A 137 -6.79 -7.45 -9.94
C CYS A 137 -5.72 -8.53 -9.76
N CYS A 138 -6.14 -9.79 -9.67
CA CYS A 138 -5.27 -10.97 -9.61
C CYS A 138 -5.31 -11.82 -10.88
N ASP A 139 -6.15 -11.46 -11.85
CA ASP A 139 -6.28 -12.18 -13.12
C ASP A 139 -5.54 -11.45 -14.26
N PRO A 140 -4.43 -12.02 -14.77
CA PRO A 140 -3.73 -11.45 -15.91
C PRO A 140 -4.58 -11.30 -17.17
N ALA A 141 -5.56 -12.18 -17.39
CA ALA A 141 -6.41 -12.14 -18.57
C ALA A 141 -7.31 -10.90 -18.56
N GLU A 142 -7.83 -10.53 -17.39
CA GLU A 142 -8.62 -9.32 -17.21
C GLU A 142 -7.77 -8.05 -17.44
N LEU A 143 -6.56 -8.00 -16.89
CA LEU A 143 -5.62 -6.88 -17.12
C LEU A 143 -5.27 -6.74 -18.62
N ARG A 144 -5.06 -7.85 -19.32
CA ARG A 144 -4.82 -7.86 -20.77
C ARG A 144 -6.03 -7.38 -21.56
N ALA A 145 -7.25 -7.77 -21.16
CA ALA A 145 -8.47 -7.27 -21.76
C ALA A 145 -8.59 -5.74 -21.62
N TRP A 146 -8.23 -5.18 -20.45
CA TRP A 146 -8.23 -3.73 -20.22
C TRP A 146 -7.13 -2.97 -20.97
N LEU A 147 -5.99 -3.60 -21.26
CA LEU A 147 -4.98 -3.03 -22.16
C LEU A 147 -5.47 -2.95 -23.60
N ALA A 148 -6.32 -3.90 -24.02
CA ALA A 148 -6.89 -3.92 -25.36
C ALA A 148 -8.11 -2.99 -25.50
N ALA A 149 -8.94 -2.91 -24.46
CA ALA A 149 -10.13 -2.07 -24.41
C ALA A 149 -10.50 -1.73 -22.96
N THR A 150 -10.41 -0.47 -22.59
CA THR A 150 -10.84 0.04 -21.28
C THR A 150 -12.37 0.03 -21.15
N PRO A 151 -12.91 0.10 -19.93
CA PRO A 151 -14.35 0.32 -19.73
C PRO A 151 -14.83 1.58 -20.45
N THR A 152 -16.08 1.53 -20.95
CA THR A 152 -16.70 2.66 -21.66
C THR A 152 -16.57 3.97 -20.89
N GLY A 153 -16.14 5.03 -21.58
CA GLY A 153 -15.94 6.35 -20.97
C GLY A 153 -14.55 6.59 -20.37
N ILE A 154 -13.67 5.58 -20.38
CA ILE A 154 -12.29 5.72 -19.89
C ILE A 154 -11.31 5.59 -21.06
N ASP A 155 -10.50 6.60 -21.28
CA ASP A 155 -9.41 6.55 -22.27
C ASP A 155 -8.17 5.90 -21.64
N LEU A 156 -7.51 5.01 -22.40
CA LEU A 156 -6.24 4.40 -21.98
C LEU A 156 -5.11 5.41 -22.14
N ASP A 157 -4.95 6.24 -21.14
CA ASP A 157 -3.83 7.19 -21.06
C ASP A 157 -2.52 6.51 -20.61
N LEU A 158 -1.45 7.29 -20.57
CA LEU A 158 -0.12 6.83 -20.15
C LEU A 158 -0.13 6.29 -18.70
N ASP A 159 -0.86 6.94 -17.78
CA ASP A 159 -0.95 6.51 -16.37
C ASP A 159 -1.60 5.14 -16.24
N LEU A 160 -2.76 4.96 -16.87
CA LEU A 160 -3.50 3.70 -16.83
C LEU A 160 -2.73 2.56 -17.52
N ARG A 161 -2.09 2.84 -18.66
CA ARG A 161 -1.25 1.85 -19.36
C ARG A 161 -0.15 1.33 -18.45
N TRP A 162 0.61 2.22 -17.79
CA TRP A 162 1.68 1.81 -16.89
C TRP A 162 1.16 1.12 -15.62
N ARG A 163 0.01 1.53 -15.08
CA ARG A 163 -0.61 0.80 -13.95
C ARG A 163 -0.93 -0.64 -14.32
N LEU A 164 -1.50 -0.87 -15.49
CA LEU A 164 -1.78 -2.21 -16.01
C LEU A 164 -0.50 -3.02 -16.20
N LEU A 165 0.54 -2.43 -16.82
CA LEU A 165 1.83 -3.09 -17.03
C LEU A 165 2.56 -3.40 -15.72
N VAL A 166 2.56 -2.49 -14.74
CA VAL A 166 3.13 -2.74 -13.41
C VAL A 166 2.39 -3.88 -12.70
N ARG A 167 1.06 -3.94 -12.82
CA ARG A 167 0.28 -5.04 -12.22
C ARG A 167 0.55 -6.36 -12.92
N LEU A 168 0.59 -6.40 -14.25
CA LEU A 168 1.00 -7.58 -15.03
C LEU A 168 2.41 -8.04 -14.65
N ALA A 169 3.36 -7.11 -14.52
CA ALA A 169 4.71 -7.41 -14.06
C ALA A 169 4.72 -8.05 -12.66
N THR A 170 3.95 -7.49 -11.73
CA THR A 170 3.83 -8.05 -10.37
C THR A 170 3.31 -9.50 -10.37
N LEU A 171 2.40 -9.82 -11.31
CA LEU A 171 1.83 -11.16 -11.47
C LEU A 171 2.68 -12.10 -12.36
N GLY A 172 3.82 -11.63 -12.88
CA GLY A 172 4.67 -12.42 -13.78
C GLY A 172 4.03 -12.67 -15.16
N ALA A 173 3.08 -11.83 -15.56
CA ALA A 173 2.32 -11.96 -16.80
C ALA A 173 2.81 -11.02 -17.93
N THR A 174 3.97 -10.44 -17.78
CA THR A 174 4.72 -9.67 -18.77
C THR A 174 6.22 -9.91 -18.57
N ASP A 175 7.03 -9.45 -19.49
CA ASP A 175 8.49 -9.59 -19.46
C ASP A 175 9.21 -8.25 -19.73
N ARG A 176 10.54 -8.26 -19.59
CA ARG A 176 11.38 -7.09 -19.83
C ARG A 176 11.29 -6.57 -21.26
N GLN A 177 11.09 -7.45 -22.24
CA GLN A 177 11.02 -7.06 -23.65
C GLN A 177 9.73 -6.26 -23.92
N GLU A 178 8.60 -6.73 -23.40
CA GLU A 178 7.33 -6.02 -23.53
C GLU A 178 7.37 -4.67 -22.80
N LEU A 179 7.92 -4.63 -21.57
CA LEU A 179 8.07 -3.40 -20.80
C LEU A 179 8.99 -2.38 -21.51
N GLN A 180 10.08 -2.85 -22.11
CA GLN A 180 10.97 -1.99 -22.90
C GLN A 180 10.28 -1.46 -24.17
N ALA A 181 9.54 -2.30 -24.88
CA ALA A 181 8.77 -1.88 -26.05
C ALA A 181 7.72 -0.80 -25.70
N ALA A 182 7.09 -0.93 -24.54
CA ALA A 182 6.15 0.10 -24.05
C ALA A 182 6.86 1.43 -23.72
N LEU A 183 8.07 1.38 -23.15
CA LEU A 183 8.89 2.57 -22.92
C LEU A 183 9.34 3.22 -24.22
N ASP A 184 9.78 2.41 -25.19
CA ASP A 184 10.28 2.90 -26.51
C ASP A 184 9.16 3.56 -27.32
N ALA A 185 7.91 3.08 -27.16
CA ALA A 185 6.74 3.66 -27.81
C ALA A 185 6.41 5.08 -27.31
N GLU A 186 6.70 5.37 -26.03
CA GLU A 186 6.42 6.69 -25.41
C GLU A 186 7.47 7.02 -24.34
N PRO A 187 8.71 7.46 -24.72
CA PRO A 187 9.86 7.58 -23.84
C PRO A 187 9.86 8.90 -23.04
N THR A 188 8.86 9.10 -22.19
CA THR A 188 8.77 10.26 -21.29
C THR A 188 9.52 10.02 -19.98
N GLY A 189 9.75 11.08 -19.18
CA GLY A 189 10.30 10.94 -17.82
C GLY A 189 9.42 10.07 -16.93
N ARG A 190 8.07 10.21 -17.04
CA ARG A 190 7.12 9.37 -16.32
C ARG A 190 7.22 7.91 -16.76
N SER A 191 7.29 7.65 -18.06
CA SER A 191 7.42 6.28 -18.57
C SER A 191 8.67 5.58 -18.03
N ARG A 192 9.81 6.30 -17.90
CA ARG A 192 11.04 5.72 -17.33
C ARG A 192 10.85 5.31 -15.88
N VAL A 193 10.21 6.15 -15.07
CA VAL A 193 9.90 5.85 -13.65
C VAL A 193 9.01 4.62 -13.55
N GLU A 194 7.93 4.57 -14.31
CA GLU A 194 6.98 3.44 -14.24
C GLU A 194 7.56 2.15 -14.86
N HIS A 195 8.38 2.26 -15.92
CA HIS A 195 9.16 1.15 -16.47
C HIS A 195 10.08 0.56 -15.39
N THR A 196 10.82 1.43 -14.67
CA THR A 196 11.68 1.00 -13.58
C THR A 196 10.91 0.27 -12.49
N ARG A 197 9.75 0.80 -12.10
CA ARG A 197 8.84 0.15 -11.16
C ARG A 197 8.39 -1.22 -11.66
N ALA A 198 7.97 -1.31 -12.92
CA ALA A 198 7.48 -2.53 -13.52
C ALA A 198 8.57 -3.61 -13.59
N VAL A 199 9.79 -3.26 -14.06
CA VAL A 199 10.91 -4.19 -14.12
C VAL A 199 11.28 -4.72 -12.73
N ALA A 200 11.36 -3.85 -11.73
CA ALA A 200 11.64 -4.26 -10.35
C ALA A 200 10.53 -5.13 -9.73
N SER A 201 9.30 -5.05 -10.27
CA SER A 201 8.14 -5.83 -9.80
C SER A 201 8.05 -7.23 -10.40
N LEU A 202 8.86 -7.56 -11.41
CA LEU A 202 8.89 -8.91 -11.99
C LEU A 202 9.29 -9.95 -10.94
N PRO A 203 8.62 -11.12 -10.91
CA PRO A 203 8.88 -12.18 -9.93
C PRO A 203 10.05 -13.08 -10.39
N ASP A 204 11.20 -12.50 -10.63
CA ASP A 204 12.42 -13.22 -10.99
C ASP A 204 13.66 -12.65 -10.29
N ALA A 205 14.67 -13.50 -10.07
CA ALA A 205 15.89 -13.14 -9.34
C ALA A 205 16.71 -12.06 -10.06
N GLU A 206 16.68 -12.02 -11.39
CA GLU A 206 17.40 -11.02 -12.19
C GLU A 206 16.78 -9.63 -11.99
N ALA A 207 15.45 -9.52 -11.93
CA ALA A 207 14.75 -8.27 -11.64
C ALA A 207 15.08 -7.74 -10.24
N LYS A 208 15.16 -8.63 -9.24
CA LYS A 208 15.54 -8.24 -7.88
C LYS A 208 17.01 -7.79 -7.81
N ALA A 209 17.92 -8.49 -8.46
CA ALA A 209 19.33 -8.07 -8.57
C ALA A 209 19.47 -6.74 -9.31
N TRP A 210 18.73 -6.53 -10.38
CA TRP A 210 18.71 -5.30 -11.17
C TRP A 210 18.23 -4.09 -10.34
N ALA A 211 17.19 -4.25 -9.49
CA ALA A 211 16.74 -3.22 -8.57
C ALA A 211 17.79 -2.94 -7.49
N TRP A 212 18.44 -3.98 -6.97
CA TRP A 212 19.47 -3.88 -5.94
C TRP A 212 20.74 -3.14 -6.41
N ASP A 213 21.14 -3.32 -7.66
CA ASP A 213 22.29 -2.58 -8.23
C ASP A 213 22.05 -1.06 -8.25
N ARG A 214 20.79 -0.63 -8.38
CA ARG A 214 20.38 0.78 -8.23
C ARG A 214 20.46 1.24 -6.79
N PHE A 215 19.99 0.43 -5.86
CA PHE A 215 20.09 0.74 -4.43
C PHE A 215 21.53 0.95 -3.98
N THR A 216 22.42 0.05 -4.35
CA THR A 216 23.83 0.10 -3.93
C THR A 216 24.66 1.13 -4.70
N GLY A 217 24.12 1.79 -5.72
CA GLY A 217 24.83 2.77 -6.55
C GLY A 217 25.78 2.16 -7.59
N ARG A 218 25.68 0.85 -7.85
CA ARG A 218 26.40 0.21 -8.97
C ARG A 218 25.92 0.72 -10.31
N VAL A 219 24.64 1.13 -10.37
CA VAL A 219 24.03 1.81 -11.49
C VAL A 219 23.48 3.12 -10.98
N ASP A 220 23.97 4.24 -11.49
CA ASP A 220 23.46 5.57 -11.18
C ASP A 220 22.16 5.84 -11.92
N VAL A 221 21.14 6.31 -11.20
CA VAL A 221 19.81 6.57 -11.74
C VAL A 221 19.21 7.83 -11.10
N PRO A 222 18.30 8.51 -11.80
CA PRO A 222 17.53 9.61 -11.21
C PRO A 222 16.76 9.18 -9.96
N ASN A 223 16.54 10.11 -9.03
CA ASN A 223 15.93 9.85 -7.72
C ASN A 223 14.57 9.16 -7.81
N TYR A 224 13.69 9.61 -8.71
CA TYR A 224 12.37 9.00 -8.91
C TYR A 224 12.43 7.57 -9.46
N GLU A 225 13.45 7.26 -10.27
CA GLU A 225 13.67 5.89 -10.75
C GLU A 225 14.22 5.02 -9.62
N LEU A 226 15.05 5.56 -8.73
CA LEU A 226 15.52 4.84 -7.55
C LEU A 226 14.37 4.47 -6.62
N GLU A 227 13.52 5.42 -6.28
CA GLU A 227 12.31 5.20 -5.47
C GLU A 227 11.39 4.17 -6.15
N ALA A 228 11.20 4.27 -7.46
CA ALA A 228 10.40 3.33 -8.23
C ALA A 228 10.98 1.91 -8.18
N ALA A 229 12.31 1.75 -8.25
CA ALA A 229 12.97 0.46 -8.10
C ALA A 229 12.73 -0.16 -6.72
N GLY A 230 12.89 0.63 -5.64
CA GLY A 230 12.63 0.17 -4.28
C GLY A 230 11.16 -0.23 -4.07
N SER A 231 10.23 0.61 -4.53
CA SER A 231 8.80 0.32 -4.43
C SER A 231 8.36 -0.90 -5.26
N GLY A 232 9.07 -1.21 -6.34
CA GLY A 232 8.83 -2.39 -7.18
C GLY A 232 9.45 -3.66 -6.61
N MET A 233 10.54 -3.57 -5.86
CA MET A 233 11.29 -4.73 -5.39
C MET A 233 10.51 -5.59 -4.40
N TRP A 234 9.87 -4.97 -3.42
CA TRP A 234 9.16 -5.65 -2.34
C TRP A 234 7.67 -5.80 -2.68
N ARG A 235 7.28 -6.95 -3.24
CA ARG A 235 5.91 -7.29 -3.60
C ARG A 235 5.41 -8.46 -2.80
N ASP A 236 4.18 -8.37 -2.31
CA ASP A 236 3.49 -9.48 -1.66
C ASP A 236 3.41 -10.68 -2.62
N GLY A 237 3.67 -11.87 -2.10
CA GLY A 237 3.74 -13.12 -2.87
C GLY A 237 5.08 -13.37 -3.57
N GLN A 238 6.09 -12.52 -3.35
CA GLN A 238 7.46 -12.67 -3.88
C GLN A 238 8.51 -12.76 -2.76
N GLU A 239 8.09 -13.11 -1.53
CA GLU A 239 8.93 -13.13 -0.33
C GLU A 239 10.15 -14.04 -0.50
N ASP A 240 9.98 -15.23 -1.09
CA ASP A 240 11.08 -16.18 -1.34
C ASP A 240 12.20 -15.59 -2.21
N LEU A 241 11.85 -14.71 -3.15
CA LEU A 241 12.81 -14.03 -4.04
C LEU A 241 13.51 -12.87 -3.35
N THR A 242 12.86 -12.23 -2.37
CA THR A 242 13.38 -11.05 -1.68
C THR A 242 14.04 -11.38 -0.35
N GLU A 243 13.83 -12.57 0.22
CA GLU A 243 14.43 -12.99 1.49
C GLU A 243 15.96 -12.80 1.53
N PRO A 244 16.75 -13.17 0.49
CA PRO A 244 18.20 -12.95 0.50
C PRO A 244 18.61 -11.47 0.58
N TYR A 245 17.71 -10.56 0.26
CA TYR A 245 17.95 -9.11 0.28
C TYR A 245 17.60 -8.46 1.63
N VAL A 246 16.92 -9.15 2.52
CA VAL A 246 16.63 -8.65 3.87
C VAL A 246 17.92 -8.40 4.63
N ASP A 247 18.79 -9.42 4.70
CA ASP A 247 20.10 -9.29 5.34
C ASP A 247 21.00 -8.28 4.66
N ARG A 248 20.98 -8.28 3.32
CA ARG A 248 21.76 -7.35 2.50
C ARG A 248 21.34 -5.91 2.69
N TYR A 249 20.05 -5.64 2.94
CA TYR A 249 19.59 -4.27 3.19
C TYR A 249 20.32 -3.64 4.37
N PHE A 250 20.38 -4.34 5.51
CA PHE A 250 21.05 -3.83 6.71
C PHE A 250 22.56 -3.79 6.57
N ALA A 251 23.16 -4.68 5.78
CA ALA A 251 24.59 -4.71 5.53
C ALA A 251 25.04 -3.61 4.53
N ASP A 252 24.27 -3.37 3.48
CA ASP A 252 24.67 -2.48 2.37
C ASP A 252 24.24 -1.02 2.61
N LEU A 253 23.15 -0.78 3.39
CA LEU A 253 22.58 0.55 3.63
C LEU A 253 23.63 1.57 4.15
N PRO A 254 24.50 1.26 5.13
CA PRO A 254 25.51 2.21 5.59
C PRO A 254 26.43 2.71 4.48
N ALA A 255 26.77 1.86 3.51
CA ALA A 255 27.64 2.22 2.40
C ALA A 255 26.96 3.17 1.38
N THR A 256 25.62 3.20 1.34
CA THR A 256 24.87 4.10 0.43
C THR A 256 25.00 5.57 0.80
N VAL A 257 25.40 5.88 2.04
CA VAL A 257 25.69 7.25 2.50
C VAL A 257 26.82 7.89 1.68
N GLY A 258 27.78 7.11 1.17
CA GLY A 258 28.82 7.58 0.27
C GLY A 258 28.36 7.80 -1.18
N VAL A 259 27.20 7.31 -1.54
CA VAL A 259 26.63 7.39 -2.90
C VAL A 259 25.60 8.52 -3.01
N ARG A 260 24.81 8.76 -1.95
CA ARG A 260 23.68 9.70 -1.94
C ARG A 260 23.69 10.51 -0.66
N SER A 261 22.97 11.63 -0.65
CA SER A 261 22.86 12.50 0.52
C SER A 261 21.45 13.10 0.65
N GLY A 262 21.16 13.62 1.83
CA GLY A 262 19.93 14.36 2.11
C GLY A 262 18.66 13.54 1.91
N TRP A 263 17.64 14.15 1.31
CA TRP A 263 16.34 13.53 1.13
C TRP A 263 16.37 12.29 0.21
N VAL A 264 17.26 12.26 -0.79
CA VAL A 264 17.40 11.10 -1.69
C VAL A 264 17.85 9.86 -0.93
N LEU A 265 18.76 10.03 0.03
CA LEU A 265 19.21 8.94 0.90
C LEU A 265 18.09 8.47 1.82
N ALA A 266 17.32 9.41 2.38
CA ALA A 266 16.17 9.09 3.22
C ALA A 266 15.09 8.31 2.45
N ASP A 267 14.75 8.75 1.23
CA ASP A 267 13.75 8.08 0.39
C ASP A 267 14.23 6.71 -0.10
N ALA A 268 15.52 6.55 -0.40
CA ALA A 268 16.11 5.26 -0.71
C ALA A 268 16.05 4.30 0.49
N THR A 269 16.31 4.80 1.71
CA THR A 269 16.19 4.02 2.95
C THR A 269 14.77 3.48 3.12
N GLU A 270 13.76 4.31 2.92
CA GLU A 270 12.35 3.95 3.04
C GLU A 270 11.90 2.99 1.91
N SER A 271 12.16 3.37 0.64
CA SER A 271 11.65 2.62 -0.51
C SER A 271 12.23 1.22 -0.63
N PHE A 272 13.49 1.01 -0.18
CA PHE A 272 14.14 -0.30 -0.16
C PHE A 272 14.03 -1.03 1.18
N PHE A 273 13.36 -0.46 2.19
CA PHE A 273 13.11 -1.18 3.43
C PHE A 273 12.37 -2.49 3.16
N PRO A 274 12.77 -3.62 3.80
CA PRO A 274 12.21 -4.95 3.54
C PRO A 274 10.81 -5.12 4.14
N ARG A 275 9.85 -4.34 3.63
CA ARG A 275 8.49 -4.21 4.16
C ARG A 275 7.65 -5.49 4.09
N THR A 276 8.01 -6.45 3.23
CA THR A 276 7.36 -7.77 3.14
C THR A 276 7.92 -8.78 4.14
N SER A 277 9.08 -8.47 4.76
CA SER A 277 9.68 -9.31 5.81
C SER A 277 9.09 -8.94 7.18
N LEU A 278 7.89 -9.46 7.47
CA LEU A 278 7.21 -9.23 8.74
C LEU A 278 7.76 -10.18 9.82
N SER A 279 8.98 -9.94 10.32
CA SER A 279 9.66 -10.76 11.31
C SER A 279 10.26 -9.93 12.45
N SER A 280 10.38 -10.54 13.64
CA SER A 280 11.06 -9.91 14.78
C SER A 280 12.55 -9.67 14.51
N SER A 281 13.20 -10.55 13.75
CA SER A 281 14.59 -10.39 13.34
C SER A 281 14.81 -9.13 12.47
N THR A 282 13.90 -8.86 11.52
CA THR A 282 13.93 -7.63 10.71
C THR A 282 13.74 -6.39 11.59
N LEU A 283 12.81 -6.45 12.56
CA LEU A 283 12.58 -5.36 13.52
C LEU A 283 13.83 -5.08 14.37
N GLU A 284 14.41 -6.10 14.95
CA GLU A 284 15.62 -5.99 15.80
C GLU A 284 16.78 -5.34 15.05
N ARG A 285 17.00 -5.72 13.79
CA ARG A 285 18.04 -5.14 12.92
C ARG A 285 17.75 -3.68 12.58
N ALA A 286 16.49 -3.35 12.25
CA ALA A 286 16.09 -1.98 11.97
C ALA A 286 16.31 -1.08 13.19
N GLN A 287 15.94 -1.53 14.39
CA GLN A 287 16.15 -0.83 15.65
C GLN A 287 17.63 -0.66 15.97
N ALA A 288 18.42 -1.71 15.80
CA ALA A 288 19.86 -1.67 16.06
C ALA A 288 20.57 -0.65 15.16
N LEU A 289 20.23 -0.65 13.85
CA LEU A 289 20.84 0.29 12.90
C LEU A 289 20.31 1.73 13.08
N ALA A 290 19.06 1.92 13.47
CA ALA A 290 18.51 3.23 13.84
C ALA A 290 19.19 3.84 15.06
N ALA A 291 19.69 3.00 15.99
CA ALA A 291 20.41 3.42 17.20
C ALA A 291 21.91 3.71 16.96
N ASP A 292 22.47 3.31 15.80
CA ASP A 292 23.89 3.53 15.48
C ASP A 292 24.18 5.00 15.21
N GLU A 293 24.80 5.68 16.16
CA GLU A 293 25.14 7.12 16.06
C GLU A 293 26.15 7.45 14.95
N ALA A 294 26.87 6.47 14.42
CA ALA A 294 27.80 6.67 13.31
C ALA A 294 27.05 6.79 11.96
N LEU A 295 25.79 6.35 11.89
CA LEU A 295 24.99 6.42 10.69
C LEU A 295 24.37 7.83 10.51
N ASP A 296 24.19 8.22 9.24
CA ASP A 296 23.54 9.51 8.89
C ASP A 296 22.18 9.68 9.58
N LEU A 297 21.92 10.87 10.10
CA LEU A 297 20.73 11.16 10.89
C LEU A 297 19.43 10.96 10.08
N SER A 298 19.43 11.25 8.78
CA SER A 298 18.25 11.07 7.93
C SER A 298 17.90 9.59 7.75
N VAL A 299 18.92 8.75 7.62
CA VAL A 299 18.77 7.28 7.57
C VAL A 299 18.24 6.75 8.89
N ARG A 300 18.83 7.18 10.01
CA ARG A 300 18.39 6.74 11.35
C ARG A 300 16.93 7.07 11.63
N ARG A 301 16.49 8.28 11.25
CA ARG A 301 15.09 8.69 11.40
C ARG A 301 14.16 7.82 10.58
N ARG A 302 14.48 7.58 9.31
CA ARG A 302 13.66 6.71 8.45
C ARG A 302 13.62 5.26 8.94
N LEU A 303 14.75 4.74 9.41
CA LEU A 303 14.78 3.41 10.01
C LEU A 303 13.93 3.33 11.29
N ALA A 304 13.93 4.38 12.12
CA ALA A 304 13.08 4.44 13.31
C ALA A 304 11.59 4.45 12.94
N ASP A 305 11.19 5.21 11.91
CA ASP A 305 9.81 5.24 11.40
C ASP A 305 9.39 3.87 10.85
N GLU A 306 10.26 3.21 10.06
CA GLU A 306 9.97 1.88 9.50
C GLU A 306 9.98 0.78 10.58
N ALA A 307 10.84 0.88 11.59
CA ALA A 307 10.84 -0.02 12.73
C ALA A 307 9.56 0.12 13.58
N ASP A 308 9.07 1.33 13.83
CA ASP A 308 7.79 1.56 14.52
C ASP A 308 6.64 0.96 13.71
N ARG A 309 6.61 1.22 12.42
CA ARG A 309 5.60 0.63 11.52
C ARG A 309 5.61 -0.90 11.55
N LEU A 310 6.80 -1.51 11.45
CA LEU A 310 6.94 -2.97 11.49
C LEU A 310 6.53 -3.54 12.85
N ALA A 311 6.89 -2.89 13.96
CA ALA A 311 6.49 -3.30 15.30
C ALA A 311 4.96 -3.35 15.45
N ARG A 312 4.26 -2.34 14.94
CA ARG A 312 2.79 -2.29 14.93
C ARG A 312 2.18 -3.43 14.09
N LEU A 313 2.70 -3.67 12.89
CA LEU A 313 2.24 -4.78 12.04
C LEU A 313 2.45 -6.15 12.70
N LEU A 314 3.57 -6.34 13.38
CA LEU A 314 3.84 -7.57 14.14
C LEU A 314 2.90 -7.73 15.34
N ALA A 315 2.57 -6.65 16.04
CA ALA A 315 1.59 -6.67 17.14
C ALA A 315 0.20 -7.09 16.64
N VAL A 316 -0.25 -6.52 15.51
CA VAL A 316 -1.51 -6.89 14.88
C VAL A 316 -1.51 -8.38 14.48
N ARG A 317 -0.46 -8.87 13.81
CA ARG A 317 -0.34 -10.29 13.43
C ARG A 317 -0.30 -11.24 14.62
N SER A 318 0.31 -10.82 15.72
CA SER A 318 0.36 -11.64 16.96
C SER A 318 -1.02 -11.75 17.60
N ARG A 319 -1.80 -10.68 17.58
CA ARG A 319 -3.14 -10.66 18.19
C ARG A 319 -4.19 -11.29 17.29
N TYR A 320 -4.08 -11.13 15.98
CA TYR A 320 -4.99 -11.63 14.96
C TYR A 320 -4.21 -12.51 13.97
N PRO A 321 -3.85 -13.73 14.37
CA PRO A 321 -3.11 -14.65 13.51
C PRO A 321 -3.96 -15.01 12.29
N ARG A 322 -3.33 -15.06 11.12
CA ARG A 322 -3.97 -15.50 9.88
C ARG A 322 -4.32 -17.00 10.01
N SER A 323 -5.54 -17.35 9.72
CA SER A 323 -6.00 -18.73 9.55
C SER A 323 -5.63 -19.26 8.17
#